data_193a5723a79524a1a86e93cfb7f32179
#
_entry.id   193a5723a79524a1a86e93cfb7f32179
#
_cell.length_a   1.000
_cell.length_b   1.000
_cell.length_c   1.000
_cell.angle_alpha   90.00
_cell.angle_beta   90.00
_cell.angle_gamma   90.00
#
_symmetry.space_group_name_H-M   'P 1'
#
loop_
_entity.id
_entity.type
_entity.pdbx_description
1 polymer ?
#
loop_
_entity_poly.entity_id
_entity_poly.type
_entity_poly.pdbx_seq_one_letter_code
_entity_poly.pdbx_strand_id
1 'polypeptide(L)'
;MKKRNWLIALIVVVIVAIGGGFGYYKYHQSTATTTTTSKVRSASATKKDINTRLVKTEIKAQSSETATLKKAVANKNYTVNNMYTKVNPYGVSPLSAKVIFQTSKAAKVSYTVVGKSSKTSISNTVNKYTTSHDLTVLGLYANTNNQVKIKVTYKDGTSTTKTIRLKTAKLPSALTDFKINVKKANKQKMVLGTGNSKLTFTVRTTISGSKQSKNLSFGMDADGNIRWYTTRPTSHIFKQLNNGHLLIWTKSNAKNSYFDELVEMDYTGKVYKTYKFNHKAWGKAKGSKKQNHNQVHHDVTELPNGDLIATVSDGGRTYVEDTMIVISHKTGKITKVINMKNILPAKFYTKYNATKSSKYMGKKDWFHQNSVYYDKTDKSLIISSRNQNLVMKIDYKTEKIKWILSGKKTSAWPKSYRKYLLKASGKIAWPGGQHAAIVDPSTLGKKNSLNVMIFNNNVAVGTTKKLLADSSGKYSEGVEYHINEKTKTISQVGSYGKSLGKKNFANIIGSNRYLSASNRLIDFG
;
A
#
# COMPACT_ATOMS: atom_id res chain seq x y z
N MET A 1 -7.20 -43.73 63.78
CA MET A 1 -7.03 -42.28 63.97
C MET A 1 -5.76 -41.71 63.32
N LYS A 2 -4.65 -42.43 63.09
CA LYS A 2 -3.40 -41.88 62.48
C LYS A 2 -3.49 -41.52 60.99
N LYS A 3 -4.30 -42.18 60.15
CA LYS A 3 -4.40 -41.87 58.71
C LYS A 3 -5.17 -40.59 58.38
N ARG A 4 -6.09 -40.15 59.24
CA ARG A 4 -6.90 -38.93 59.00
C ARG A 4 -6.14 -37.63 59.27
N ASN A 5 -5.18 -37.68 60.18
CA ASN A 5 -4.32 -36.50 60.50
C ASN A 5 -3.29 -36.24 59.40
N TRP A 6 -2.80 -37.26 58.69
CA TRP A 6 -1.91 -37.09 57.55
C TRP A 6 -2.56 -36.43 56.34
N LEU A 7 -3.84 -36.75 56.09
CA LEU A 7 -4.59 -36.13 54.98
C LEU A 7 -4.84 -34.63 55.25
N ILE A 8 -5.16 -34.26 56.49
CA ILE A 8 -5.36 -32.86 56.88
C ILE A 8 -4.04 -32.07 56.80
N ALA A 9 -2.93 -32.66 57.21
CA ALA A 9 -1.61 -32.02 57.09
C ALA A 9 -1.20 -31.82 55.63
N LEU A 10 -1.50 -32.80 54.75
CA LEU A 10 -1.21 -32.68 53.30
C LEU A 10 -2.04 -31.59 52.63
N ILE A 11 -3.34 -31.48 52.98
CA ILE A 11 -4.25 -30.45 52.44
C ILE A 11 -3.81 -29.06 52.93
N VAL A 12 -3.38 -28.88 54.17
CA VAL A 12 -2.88 -27.60 54.67
C VAL A 12 -1.60 -27.20 53.98
N VAL A 13 -0.66 -28.11 53.73
CA VAL A 13 0.60 -27.83 53.02
C VAL A 13 0.33 -27.46 51.57
N VAL A 14 -0.63 -28.11 50.89
CA VAL A 14 -1.01 -27.76 49.51
C VAL A 14 -1.71 -26.40 49.46
N ILE A 15 -2.58 -26.07 50.41
CA ILE A 15 -3.24 -24.76 50.47
C ILE A 15 -2.24 -23.64 50.76
N VAL A 16 -1.25 -23.87 51.63
CA VAL A 16 -0.19 -22.88 51.90
C VAL A 16 0.76 -22.73 50.71
N ALA A 17 1.07 -23.80 50.01
CA ALA A 17 1.88 -23.74 48.76
C ALA A 17 1.17 -23.02 47.64
N ILE A 18 -0.14 -23.26 47.43
CA ILE A 18 -0.95 -22.57 46.41
C ILE A 18 -1.19 -21.11 46.84
N GLY A 19 -1.52 -20.84 48.09
CA GLY A 19 -1.69 -19.47 48.61
C GLY A 19 -0.39 -18.67 48.63
N GLY A 20 0.73 -19.29 49.00
CA GLY A 20 2.07 -18.69 48.95
C GLY A 20 2.53 -18.44 47.50
N GLY A 21 2.29 -19.37 46.59
CA GLY A 21 2.59 -19.22 45.17
C GLY A 21 1.75 -18.10 44.51
N PHE A 22 0.48 -17.99 44.84
CA PHE A 22 -0.40 -16.92 44.36
C PHE A 22 -0.05 -15.55 44.99
N GLY A 23 0.33 -15.52 46.28
CA GLY A 23 0.81 -14.32 46.96
C GLY A 23 2.14 -13.85 46.42
N TYR A 24 3.09 -14.77 46.16
CA TYR A 24 4.39 -14.49 45.54
C TYR A 24 4.21 -14.02 44.08
N TYR A 25 3.32 -14.65 43.31
CA TYR A 25 2.99 -14.23 41.94
C TYR A 25 2.31 -12.86 41.88
N LYS A 26 1.34 -12.57 42.76
CA LYS A 26 0.75 -11.24 42.90
C LYS A 26 1.76 -10.20 43.43
N TYR A 27 2.62 -10.55 44.38
CA TYR A 27 3.63 -9.64 44.91
C TYR A 27 4.68 -9.28 43.85
N HIS A 28 5.15 -10.25 43.04
CA HIS A 28 6.06 -9.96 41.92
C HIS A 28 5.38 -9.23 40.75
N GLN A 29 4.07 -9.31 40.60
CA GLN A 29 3.34 -8.44 39.67
C GLN A 29 3.15 -7.01 40.23
N SER A 30 3.08 -6.83 41.55
CA SER A 30 2.86 -5.52 42.18
C SER A 30 4.14 -4.72 42.41
N THR A 31 5.32 -5.37 42.47
CA THR A 31 6.63 -4.71 42.56
C THR A 31 7.26 -4.36 41.21
N ALA A 32 6.56 -4.62 40.08
CA ALA A 32 6.89 -3.98 38.83
C ALA A 32 6.67 -2.47 38.99
N THR A 33 7.78 -1.77 39.19
CA THR A 33 7.94 -0.32 39.31
C THR A 33 6.84 0.41 38.53
N THR A 34 6.03 1.19 39.20
CA THR A 34 5.08 2.15 38.65
C THR A 34 5.85 3.27 37.93
N THR A 35 6.54 2.94 36.85
CA THR A 35 6.75 3.87 35.77
C THR A 35 5.35 4.10 35.18
N THR A 36 4.86 5.30 35.19
CA THR A 36 3.69 5.80 34.45
C THR A 36 3.89 5.47 32.98
N THR A 37 3.76 4.21 32.61
CA THR A 37 3.68 3.76 31.23
C THR A 37 2.35 4.28 30.72
N SER A 38 2.40 5.23 29.80
CA SER A 38 1.20 5.68 29.09
C SER A 38 0.52 4.43 28.56
N LYS A 39 -0.65 4.12 29.14
CA LYS A 39 -1.37 2.87 28.89
C LYS A 39 -1.60 2.73 27.39
N VAL A 40 -1.05 1.69 26.77
CA VAL A 40 -1.23 1.42 25.34
C VAL A 40 -2.73 1.25 25.10
N ARG A 41 -3.24 1.92 24.06
CA ARG A 41 -4.64 1.88 23.74
C ARG A 41 -5.09 0.45 23.37
N SER A 42 -6.21 0.01 23.92
CA SER A 42 -6.72 -1.34 23.68
C SER A 42 -7.20 -1.51 22.23
N ALA A 43 -7.15 -2.75 21.73
CA ALA A 43 -7.67 -3.09 20.41
C ALA A 43 -9.18 -2.77 20.29
N SER A 44 -9.95 -3.00 21.34
CA SER A 44 -11.39 -2.69 21.37
C SER A 44 -11.64 -1.19 21.21
N ALA A 45 -10.92 -0.34 21.95
CA ALA A 45 -11.04 1.11 21.84
C ALA A 45 -10.63 1.61 20.44
N THR A 46 -9.57 1.05 19.85
CA THR A 46 -9.12 1.38 18.49
C THR A 46 -10.19 0.99 17.46
N LYS A 47 -10.75 -0.23 17.54
CA LYS A 47 -11.84 -0.68 16.66
C LYS A 47 -13.08 0.22 16.74
N LYS A 48 -13.48 0.62 17.97
CA LYS A 48 -14.61 1.52 18.20
C LYS A 48 -14.40 2.88 17.55
N ASP A 49 -13.21 3.44 17.66
CA ASP A 49 -12.93 4.77 17.16
C ASP A 49 -12.78 4.80 15.63
N ILE A 50 -12.10 3.83 15.03
CA ILE A 50 -11.92 3.76 13.57
C ILE A 50 -13.19 3.31 12.88
N ASN A 51 -13.89 2.31 13.41
CA ASN A 51 -15.23 1.83 13.01
C ASN A 51 -15.44 1.74 11.49
N THR A 52 -14.73 0.81 10.85
CA THR A 52 -14.88 0.57 9.41
C THR A 52 -16.14 -0.24 9.08
N ARG A 53 -16.73 0.03 7.93
CA ARG A 53 -17.91 -0.70 7.42
C ARG A 53 -18.00 -0.62 5.90
N LEU A 54 -18.64 -1.61 5.28
CA LEU A 54 -19.02 -1.53 3.87
C LEU A 54 -20.21 -0.59 3.70
N VAL A 55 -20.13 0.26 2.66
CA VAL A 55 -21.25 1.09 2.20
C VAL A 55 -21.54 0.82 0.74
N LYS A 56 -22.81 0.96 0.32
CA LYS A 56 -23.26 0.66 -1.06
C LYS A 56 -23.61 1.92 -1.86
N THR A 57 -23.32 3.11 -1.35
CA THR A 57 -23.73 4.40 -1.95
C THR A 57 -23.28 4.51 -3.40
N GLU A 58 -22.01 4.24 -3.68
CA GLU A 58 -21.45 4.32 -5.03
C GLU A 58 -21.95 3.20 -5.95
N ILE A 59 -22.08 1.98 -5.43
CA ILE A 59 -22.64 0.85 -6.19
C ILE A 59 -24.08 1.16 -6.63
N LYS A 60 -24.88 1.77 -5.74
CA LYS A 60 -26.24 2.21 -6.07
C LYS A 60 -26.22 3.32 -7.11
N ALA A 61 -25.32 4.30 -6.98
CA ALA A 61 -25.21 5.39 -7.96
C ALA A 61 -24.83 4.90 -9.37
N GLN A 62 -24.11 3.79 -9.47
CA GLN A 62 -23.68 3.18 -10.74
C GLN A 62 -24.65 2.10 -11.26
N SER A 63 -25.77 1.86 -10.60
CA SER A 63 -26.66 0.74 -10.93
C SER A 63 -27.29 0.88 -12.31
N SER A 64 -27.72 2.09 -12.70
CA SER A 64 -28.30 2.38 -14.01
C SER A 64 -27.33 2.10 -15.15
N GLU A 65 -26.09 2.61 -15.05
CA GLU A 65 -25.06 2.35 -16.08
C GLU A 65 -24.70 0.86 -16.15
N THR A 66 -24.59 0.19 -14.98
CA THR A 66 -24.37 -1.25 -14.93
C THR A 66 -25.49 -2.02 -15.61
N ALA A 67 -26.74 -1.62 -15.45
CA ALA A 67 -27.89 -2.22 -16.13
C ALA A 67 -27.84 -1.97 -17.64
N THR A 68 -27.50 -0.76 -18.07
CA THR A 68 -27.33 -0.39 -19.49
C THR A 68 -26.28 -1.26 -20.17
N LEU A 69 -25.10 -1.42 -19.55
CA LEU A 69 -24.04 -2.28 -20.08
C LEU A 69 -24.46 -3.76 -20.13
N LYS A 70 -25.17 -4.26 -19.12
CA LYS A 70 -25.73 -5.62 -19.13
C LYS A 70 -26.72 -5.83 -20.29
N LYS A 71 -27.61 -4.86 -20.55
CA LYS A 71 -28.52 -4.89 -21.70
C LYS A 71 -27.74 -4.90 -23.02
N ALA A 72 -26.67 -4.10 -23.14
CA ALA A 72 -25.81 -4.10 -24.33
C ALA A 72 -25.14 -5.47 -24.53
N VAL A 73 -24.65 -6.13 -23.49
CA VAL A 73 -24.06 -7.47 -23.56
C VAL A 73 -25.08 -8.52 -24.01
N ALA A 74 -26.33 -8.40 -23.61
CA ALA A 74 -27.42 -9.32 -24.02
C ALA A 74 -27.96 -9.05 -25.43
N ASN A 75 -27.72 -7.86 -25.99
CA ASN A 75 -28.26 -7.46 -27.28
C ASN A 75 -27.48 -8.07 -28.44
N LYS A 76 -28.13 -8.98 -29.17
CA LYS A 76 -27.55 -9.70 -30.32
C LYS A 76 -27.38 -8.82 -31.59
N ASN A 77 -27.99 -7.64 -31.64
CA ASN A 77 -27.85 -6.71 -32.75
C ASN A 77 -26.49 -6.01 -32.79
N TYR A 78 -25.74 -6.04 -31.66
CA TYR A 78 -24.36 -5.59 -31.65
C TYR A 78 -23.46 -6.71 -32.18
N THR A 79 -22.95 -6.53 -33.38
CA THR A 79 -22.09 -7.48 -34.10
C THR A 79 -20.68 -6.91 -34.27
N VAL A 80 -19.79 -7.68 -34.92
CA VAL A 80 -18.43 -7.20 -35.30
C VAL A 80 -18.50 -5.96 -36.18
N ASN A 81 -19.59 -5.80 -36.99
CA ASN A 81 -19.78 -4.65 -37.86
C ASN A 81 -20.50 -3.48 -37.19
N ASN A 82 -21.20 -3.72 -36.09
CA ASN A 82 -21.97 -2.72 -35.35
C ASN A 82 -21.72 -2.90 -33.84
N MET A 83 -20.55 -2.51 -33.38
CA MET A 83 -20.16 -2.65 -31.98
C MET A 83 -20.80 -1.56 -31.12
N TYR A 84 -21.34 -1.92 -29.97
CA TYR A 84 -21.67 -0.94 -28.92
C TYR A 84 -20.39 -0.39 -28.32
N THR A 85 -20.29 0.94 -28.20
CA THR A 85 -19.12 1.58 -27.58
C THR A 85 -19.54 2.62 -26.53
N LYS A 86 -18.89 2.64 -25.41
CA LYS A 86 -19.11 3.63 -24.34
C LYS A 86 -17.77 4.07 -23.75
N VAL A 87 -17.36 5.29 -24.04
CA VAL A 87 -16.19 5.93 -23.41
C VAL A 87 -16.58 6.42 -22.01
N ASN A 88 -15.68 6.26 -21.02
CA ASN A 88 -15.89 6.69 -19.64
C ASN A 88 -17.22 6.15 -19.05
N PRO A 89 -17.45 4.84 -19.04
CA PRO A 89 -18.78 4.29 -18.75
C PRO A 89 -19.30 4.65 -17.37
N TYR A 90 -18.42 4.74 -16.37
CA TYR A 90 -18.81 5.07 -14.98
C TYR A 90 -18.48 6.52 -14.57
N GLY A 91 -18.14 7.38 -15.55
CA GLY A 91 -17.95 8.82 -15.33
C GLY A 91 -16.64 9.24 -14.64
N VAL A 92 -15.80 8.30 -14.23
CA VAL A 92 -14.60 8.59 -13.42
C VAL A 92 -13.28 8.11 -14.01
N SER A 93 -13.31 7.49 -15.19
CA SER A 93 -12.12 6.99 -15.91
C SER A 93 -12.17 7.39 -17.40
N PRO A 94 -11.92 8.68 -17.71
CA PRO A 94 -12.21 9.25 -19.05
C PRO A 94 -11.40 8.68 -20.21
N LEU A 95 -10.28 7.99 -19.95
CA LEU A 95 -9.44 7.36 -20.99
C LEU A 95 -9.60 5.84 -21.05
N SER A 96 -10.77 5.34 -20.63
CA SER A 96 -11.20 3.96 -20.75
C SER A 96 -12.51 3.86 -21.53
N ALA A 97 -12.78 2.70 -22.12
CA ALA A 97 -14.05 2.45 -22.81
C ALA A 97 -14.51 0.99 -22.66
N LYS A 98 -15.81 0.79 -22.82
CA LYS A 98 -16.42 -0.53 -23.06
C LYS A 98 -16.67 -0.68 -24.54
N VAL A 99 -16.35 -1.85 -25.09
CA VAL A 99 -16.68 -2.25 -26.46
C VAL A 99 -17.36 -3.61 -26.39
N ILE A 100 -18.62 -3.67 -26.82
CA ILE A 100 -19.48 -4.85 -26.63
C ILE A 100 -20.03 -5.30 -28.01
N PHE A 101 -19.92 -6.59 -28.30
CA PHE A 101 -20.46 -7.17 -29.51
C PHE A 101 -20.57 -8.70 -29.42
N GLN A 102 -21.27 -9.28 -30.37
CA GLN A 102 -21.45 -10.72 -30.52
C GLN A 102 -20.74 -11.23 -31.80
N THR A 103 -20.32 -12.48 -31.78
CA THR A 103 -19.83 -13.23 -32.93
C THR A 103 -20.70 -14.45 -33.16
N SER A 104 -20.86 -14.87 -34.43
CA SER A 104 -21.66 -16.05 -34.79
C SER A 104 -21.06 -17.36 -34.27
N LYS A 105 -19.72 -17.42 -34.19
CA LYS A 105 -18.95 -18.54 -33.64
C LYS A 105 -18.08 -18.07 -32.47
N ALA A 106 -17.70 -18.99 -31.59
CA ALA A 106 -16.82 -18.68 -30.49
C ALA A 106 -15.45 -18.19 -30.98
N ALA A 107 -15.02 -17.03 -30.52
CA ALA A 107 -13.78 -16.36 -30.90
C ALA A 107 -13.02 -15.82 -29.71
N LYS A 108 -11.69 -15.71 -29.86
CA LYS A 108 -10.84 -14.85 -29.05
C LYS A 108 -10.84 -13.45 -29.60
N VAL A 109 -10.73 -12.46 -28.73
CA VAL A 109 -10.65 -11.06 -29.15
C VAL A 109 -9.47 -10.37 -28.55
N SER A 110 -8.73 -9.63 -29.38
CA SER A 110 -7.72 -8.68 -28.92
C SER A 110 -8.05 -7.27 -29.41
N TYR A 111 -7.59 -6.28 -28.69
CA TYR A 111 -7.62 -4.91 -29.16
C TYR A 111 -6.23 -4.28 -29.17
N THR A 112 -6.07 -3.27 -30.03
CA THR A 112 -4.89 -2.42 -30.06
C THR A 112 -5.33 -0.97 -30.15
N VAL A 113 -5.07 -0.18 -29.13
CA VAL A 113 -5.12 1.28 -29.20
C VAL A 113 -3.87 1.74 -29.97
N VAL A 114 -4.06 2.31 -31.13
CA VAL A 114 -2.96 2.73 -32.03
C VAL A 114 -2.22 3.89 -31.34
N GLY A 115 -0.92 3.70 -31.16
CA GLY A 115 -0.04 4.71 -30.57
C GLY A 115 0.39 5.77 -31.58
N LYS A 116 0.98 6.88 -31.10
CA LYS A 116 1.64 7.87 -31.94
C LYS A 116 2.87 7.31 -32.66
N SER A 117 3.41 6.20 -32.12
CA SER A 117 4.41 5.34 -32.74
C SER A 117 4.06 3.87 -32.42
N SER A 118 4.65 2.91 -33.14
CA SER A 118 4.47 1.48 -32.86
C SER A 118 4.80 1.10 -31.42
N LYS A 119 5.78 1.80 -30.82
CA LYS A 119 6.25 1.60 -29.42
C LYS A 119 5.25 2.08 -28.36
N THR A 120 4.29 2.95 -28.71
CA THR A 120 3.29 3.48 -27.79
C THR A 120 1.89 2.90 -28.02
N SER A 121 1.75 1.97 -28.96
CA SER A 121 0.53 1.18 -29.10
C SER A 121 0.31 0.30 -27.87
N ILE A 122 -0.93 0.21 -27.41
CA ILE A 122 -1.32 -0.60 -26.24
C ILE A 122 -2.27 -1.68 -26.73
N SER A 123 -1.91 -2.93 -26.50
CA SER A 123 -2.71 -4.08 -26.90
C SER A 123 -3.06 -4.95 -25.70
N ASN A 124 -4.23 -5.57 -25.76
CA ASN A 124 -4.64 -6.60 -24.80
C ASN A 124 -5.43 -7.70 -25.52
N THR A 125 -5.37 -8.93 -24.98
CA THR A 125 -6.06 -10.10 -25.50
C THR A 125 -6.90 -10.74 -24.42
N VAL A 126 -8.18 -11.00 -24.74
CA VAL A 126 -9.05 -11.84 -23.91
C VAL A 126 -8.87 -13.28 -24.37
N ASN A 127 -8.10 -14.06 -23.60
CA ASN A 127 -7.72 -15.45 -23.93
C ASN A 127 -8.84 -16.48 -23.69
N LYS A 128 -10.09 -16.11 -23.97
CA LYS A 128 -11.24 -17.00 -23.85
C LYS A 128 -12.03 -17.00 -25.16
N TYR A 129 -12.36 -18.18 -25.66
CA TYR A 129 -13.27 -18.33 -26.78
C TYR A 129 -14.71 -18.18 -26.29
N THR A 130 -15.43 -17.18 -26.79
CA THR A 130 -16.83 -16.91 -26.48
C THR A 130 -17.53 -16.28 -27.67
N THR A 131 -18.83 -16.30 -27.69
CA THR A 131 -19.65 -15.60 -28.71
C THR A 131 -20.06 -14.20 -28.25
N SER A 132 -20.02 -13.94 -26.94
CA SER A 132 -20.34 -12.63 -26.36
C SER A 132 -19.06 -11.96 -25.83
N HIS A 133 -18.79 -10.74 -26.27
CA HIS A 133 -17.58 -9.99 -25.98
C HIS A 133 -17.91 -8.69 -25.27
N ASP A 134 -17.34 -8.50 -24.10
CA ASP A 134 -17.39 -7.28 -23.29
C ASP A 134 -15.95 -6.81 -22.99
N LEU A 135 -15.39 -6.03 -23.90
CA LEU A 135 -14.02 -5.57 -23.81
C LEU A 135 -13.91 -4.32 -22.96
N THR A 136 -12.91 -4.30 -22.10
CA THR A 136 -12.42 -3.08 -21.43
C THR A 136 -11.21 -2.56 -22.20
N VAL A 137 -11.41 -1.48 -22.96
CA VAL A 137 -10.35 -0.81 -23.70
C VAL A 137 -9.69 0.24 -22.80
N LEU A 138 -8.38 0.08 -22.58
CA LEU A 138 -7.54 0.97 -21.79
C LEU A 138 -6.46 1.60 -22.66
N GLY A 139 -5.94 2.75 -22.23
CA GLY A 139 -4.81 3.37 -22.89
C GLY A 139 -5.19 4.32 -24.02
N LEU A 140 -6.37 4.93 -23.97
CA LEU A 140 -6.78 5.98 -24.91
C LEU A 140 -5.95 7.27 -24.65
N TYR A 141 -5.67 8.04 -25.72
CA TYR A 141 -5.14 9.40 -25.62
C TYR A 141 -6.27 10.38 -25.32
N ALA A 142 -5.99 11.39 -24.52
CA ALA A 142 -6.91 12.49 -24.25
C ALA A 142 -7.04 13.42 -25.47
N ASN A 143 -8.19 14.09 -25.60
CA ASN A 143 -8.50 15.02 -26.68
C ASN A 143 -8.21 14.46 -28.09
N THR A 144 -8.56 13.19 -28.30
CA THR A 144 -8.18 12.45 -29.49
C THR A 144 -9.35 11.59 -29.97
N ASN A 145 -9.49 11.48 -31.31
CA ASN A 145 -10.33 10.46 -31.93
C ASN A 145 -9.48 9.19 -32.10
N ASN A 146 -9.40 8.39 -31.03
CA ASN A 146 -8.50 7.25 -30.93
C ASN A 146 -8.88 6.15 -31.91
N GLN A 147 -7.92 5.64 -32.69
CA GLN A 147 -8.09 4.43 -33.48
C GLN A 147 -7.86 3.21 -32.59
N VAL A 148 -8.84 2.30 -32.56
CA VAL A 148 -8.76 1.04 -31.85
C VAL A 148 -9.04 -0.09 -32.84
N LYS A 149 -8.02 -0.92 -33.08
CA LYS A 149 -8.14 -2.13 -33.90
C LYS A 149 -8.64 -3.27 -33.04
N ILE A 150 -9.77 -3.87 -33.40
CA ILE A 150 -10.35 -5.05 -32.74
C ILE A 150 -10.11 -6.24 -33.66
N LYS A 151 -9.30 -7.20 -33.22
CA LYS A 151 -9.04 -8.46 -33.94
C LYS A 151 -9.85 -9.58 -33.30
N VAL A 152 -10.69 -10.20 -34.07
CA VAL A 152 -11.48 -11.39 -33.73
C VAL A 152 -10.79 -12.59 -34.35
N THR A 153 -10.45 -13.62 -33.57
CA THR A 153 -9.79 -14.84 -34.04
C THR A 153 -10.62 -16.05 -33.65
N TYR A 154 -11.10 -16.80 -34.65
CA TYR A 154 -11.91 -17.99 -34.47
C TYR A 154 -11.05 -19.22 -34.15
N LYS A 155 -11.68 -20.32 -33.75
CA LYS A 155 -10.98 -21.57 -33.39
C LYS A 155 -10.28 -22.24 -34.60
N ASP A 156 -10.83 -22.04 -35.80
CA ASP A 156 -10.26 -22.53 -37.06
C ASP A 156 -9.04 -21.73 -37.54
N GLY A 157 -8.60 -20.74 -36.78
CA GLY A 157 -7.46 -19.88 -37.09
C GLY A 157 -7.83 -18.66 -37.97
N THR A 158 -9.02 -18.62 -38.57
CA THR A 158 -9.47 -17.45 -39.34
C THR A 158 -9.61 -16.23 -38.43
N SER A 159 -9.37 -15.04 -38.99
CA SER A 159 -9.49 -13.81 -38.22
C SER A 159 -9.99 -12.65 -39.04
N THR A 160 -10.68 -11.73 -38.38
CA THR A 160 -11.08 -10.45 -38.95
C THR A 160 -10.65 -9.31 -38.05
N THR A 161 -10.36 -8.16 -38.63
CA THR A 161 -9.97 -6.95 -37.89
C THR A 161 -10.88 -5.79 -38.29
N LYS A 162 -11.48 -5.16 -37.25
CA LYS A 162 -12.25 -3.92 -37.42
C LYS A 162 -11.55 -2.79 -36.71
N THR A 163 -11.54 -1.62 -37.32
CA THR A 163 -11.07 -0.39 -36.71
C THR A 163 -12.26 0.45 -36.27
N ILE A 164 -12.33 0.75 -34.98
CA ILE A 164 -13.31 1.66 -34.41
C ILE A 164 -12.63 2.96 -33.99
N ARG A 165 -13.40 4.02 -33.83
CA ARG A 165 -12.90 5.33 -33.36
C ARG A 165 -13.58 5.71 -32.05
N LEU A 166 -12.75 6.05 -31.04
CA LEU A 166 -13.21 6.42 -29.72
C LEU A 166 -12.76 7.85 -29.40
N LYS A 167 -13.69 8.78 -29.39
CA LYS A 167 -13.42 10.20 -29.07
C LYS A 167 -13.35 10.41 -27.53
N THR A 168 -12.30 11.03 -27.05
CA THR A 168 -12.07 11.33 -25.65
C THR A 168 -12.03 12.83 -25.38
N ALA A 169 -12.40 13.22 -24.14
CA ALA A 169 -12.28 14.58 -23.68
C ALA A 169 -10.82 15.00 -23.41
N LYS A 170 -10.58 16.31 -23.25
CA LYS A 170 -9.30 16.86 -22.82
C LYS A 170 -8.98 16.49 -21.37
N LEU A 171 -7.68 16.49 -21.02
CA LEU A 171 -7.25 16.33 -19.62
C LEU A 171 -7.74 17.47 -18.75
N PRO A 172 -8.03 17.21 -17.47
CA PRO A 172 -8.33 18.26 -16.51
C PRO A 172 -7.08 19.11 -16.22
N SER A 173 -7.27 20.36 -15.79
CA SER A 173 -6.16 21.27 -15.45
C SER A 173 -5.18 20.67 -14.46
N ALA A 174 -5.65 19.85 -13.52
CA ALA A 174 -4.82 19.14 -12.57
C ALA A 174 -3.79 18.18 -13.22
N LEU A 175 -3.96 17.79 -14.46
CA LEU A 175 -3.05 16.94 -15.22
C LEU A 175 -2.38 17.66 -16.39
N THR A 176 -2.57 18.97 -16.56
CA THR A 176 -1.95 19.79 -17.59
C THR A 176 -1.09 20.92 -17.06
N ASP A 177 -1.15 21.21 -15.76
CA ASP A 177 -0.35 22.26 -15.11
C ASP A 177 1.09 21.82 -14.76
N PHE A 178 1.51 20.66 -15.23
CA PHE A 178 2.89 20.16 -15.16
C PHE A 178 3.28 19.45 -16.46
N LYS A 179 4.58 19.32 -16.68
CA LYS A 179 5.12 18.61 -17.84
C LYS A 179 5.84 17.34 -17.41
N ILE A 180 5.58 16.25 -18.13
CA ILE A 180 6.35 15.02 -18.01
C ILE A 180 7.46 15.06 -19.05
N ASN A 181 8.71 15.17 -18.58
CA ASN A 181 9.89 15.22 -19.43
C ASN A 181 10.58 13.86 -19.46
N VAL A 182 10.54 13.16 -20.57
CA VAL A 182 11.27 11.90 -20.78
C VAL A 182 12.67 12.24 -21.31
N LYS A 183 13.68 12.22 -20.46
CA LYS A 183 15.07 12.55 -20.81
C LYS A 183 15.76 11.43 -21.59
N LYS A 184 15.59 10.19 -21.13
CA LYS A 184 16.19 9.00 -21.72
C LYS A 184 15.27 7.82 -21.47
N ALA A 185 14.88 7.11 -22.51
CA ALA A 185 14.07 5.91 -22.40
C ALA A 185 14.64 4.80 -23.28
N ASN A 186 14.99 3.67 -22.69
CA ASN A 186 15.17 2.44 -23.43
C ASN A 186 13.84 1.71 -23.45
N LYS A 187 12.99 2.03 -24.42
CA LYS A 187 11.62 1.52 -24.53
C LYS A 187 11.54 -0.01 -24.66
N GLN A 188 12.60 -0.65 -25.15
CA GLN A 188 12.67 -2.12 -25.27
C GLN A 188 12.89 -2.81 -23.93
N LYS A 189 13.59 -2.13 -23.00
CA LYS A 189 13.90 -2.64 -21.66
C LYS A 189 12.91 -2.19 -20.59
N MET A 190 12.03 -1.23 -20.89
CA MET A 190 11.02 -0.76 -19.96
C MET A 190 9.85 -1.73 -19.88
N VAL A 191 9.59 -2.26 -18.70
CA VAL A 191 8.33 -2.95 -18.38
C VAL A 191 7.46 -1.92 -17.68
N LEU A 192 6.42 -1.45 -18.37
CA LEU A 192 5.55 -0.39 -17.89
C LEU A 192 4.21 -0.97 -17.43
N GLY A 193 3.81 -0.61 -16.22
CA GLY A 193 2.52 -0.94 -15.64
C GLY A 193 2.40 -2.36 -15.12
N THR A 194 1.25 -2.65 -14.60
CA THR A 194 0.85 -3.96 -14.10
C THR A 194 -0.07 -4.63 -15.11
N GLY A 195 0.12 -5.91 -15.35
CA GLY A 195 -0.66 -6.67 -16.33
C GLY A 195 -0.42 -6.21 -17.77
N ASN A 196 -1.49 -6.10 -18.55
CA ASN A 196 -1.44 -5.87 -19.99
C ASN A 196 -1.39 -4.39 -20.42
N SER A 197 -1.35 -3.44 -19.48
CA SER A 197 -1.53 -2.02 -19.79
C SER A 197 -0.28 -1.30 -20.29
N LYS A 198 0.93 -1.82 -20.03
CA LYS A 198 2.21 -1.17 -20.35
C LYS A 198 2.29 0.30 -19.92
N LEU A 199 1.66 0.65 -18.79
CA LEU A 199 1.64 1.99 -18.25
C LEU A 199 2.37 2.04 -16.92
N THR A 200 3.10 3.13 -16.68
CA THR A 200 3.62 3.46 -15.35
C THR A 200 2.57 4.27 -14.62
N PHE A 201 2.09 3.75 -13.48
CA PHE A 201 1.11 4.43 -12.65
C PHE A 201 1.79 5.22 -11.54
N THR A 202 1.27 6.41 -11.29
CA THR A 202 1.70 7.28 -10.19
C THR A 202 0.52 8.06 -9.64
N VAL A 203 0.71 8.61 -8.45
CA VAL A 203 -0.24 9.54 -7.84
C VAL A 203 0.40 10.91 -7.82
N ARG A 204 -0.24 11.88 -8.44
CA ARG A 204 0.12 13.27 -8.22
C ARG A 204 -0.41 13.69 -6.85
N THR A 205 0.48 14.10 -5.98
CA THR A 205 0.14 14.72 -4.70
C THR A 205 0.58 16.17 -4.71
N THR A 206 -0.28 17.09 -4.26
CA THR A 206 0.12 18.48 -4.02
C THR A 206 0.66 18.59 -2.61
N ILE A 207 1.95 18.81 -2.47
CA ILE A 207 2.57 19.09 -1.18
C ILE A 207 2.37 20.58 -0.89
N SER A 208 1.70 20.85 0.24
CA SER A 208 1.69 22.12 0.98
C SER A 208 1.44 23.43 0.21
N GLY A 209 0.49 24.22 0.69
CA GLY A 209 0.30 25.64 0.34
C GLY A 209 -0.76 25.94 -0.72
N SER A 210 -1.18 25.00 -1.57
CA SER A 210 -2.27 25.27 -2.49
C SER A 210 -3.64 25.04 -1.82
N LYS A 211 -4.55 25.98 -1.97
CA LYS A 211 -5.92 25.91 -1.44
C LYS A 211 -6.76 24.76 -2.00
N GLN A 212 -6.26 24.03 -3.01
CA GLN A 212 -6.93 22.88 -3.61
C GLN A 212 -5.93 21.71 -3.76
N SER A 213 -6.20 20.63 -3.03
CA SER A 213 -5.52 19.36 -3.22
C SER A 213 -5.96 18.76 -4.57
N LYS A 214 -5.08 18.83 -5.56
CA LYS A 214 -5.30 18.26 -6.91
C LYS A 214 -4.74 16.83 -6.99
N ASN A 215 -4.98 16.02 -5.99
CA ASN A 215 -4.45 14.66 -5.92
C ASN A 215 -5.22 13.74 -6.87
N LEU A 216 -4.56 13.29 -7.93
CA LEU A 216 -5.12 12.37 -8.92
C LEU A 216 -4.13 11.23 -9.21
N SER A 217 -4.67 10.04 -9.41
CA SER A 217 -3.90 8.91 -9.94
C SER A 217 -3.98 8.87 -11.45
N PHE A 218 -2.86 8.64 -12.10
CA PHE A 218 -2.79 8.49 -13.55
C PHE A 218 -1.75 7.45 -13.98
N GLY A 219 -1.90 6.95 -15.19
CA GLY A 219 -0.97 6.06 -15.86
C GLY A 219 -0.43 6.71 -17.15
N MET A 220 0.88 6.64 -17.37
CA MET A 220 1.57 7.22 -18.52
C MET A 220 2.32 6.15 -19.32
N ASP A 221 2.44 6.36 -20.62
CA ASP A 221 3.26 5.54 -21.51
C ASP A 221 4.75 5.95 -21.48
N ALA A 222 5.58 5.26 -22.28
CA ALA A 222 7.02 5.49 -22.34
C ALA A 222 7.40 6.88 -22.86
N ASP A 223 6.53 7.56 -23.58
CA ASP A 223 6.73 8.92 -24.08
C ASP A 223 6.17 9.99 -23.14
N GLY A 224 5.66 9.57 -21.95
CA GLY A 224 5.11 10.46 -20.94
C GLY A 224 3.66 10.92 -21.26
N ASN A 225 3.00 10.34 -22.27
CA ASN A 225 1.59 10.66 -22.51
C ASN A 225 0.72 10.02 -21.44
N ILE A 226 -0.20 10.77 -20.86
CA ILE A 226 -1.21 10.23 -19.93
C ILE A 226 -2.21 9.40 -20.75
N ARG A 227 -2.34 8.13 -20.39
CA ARG A 227 -3.15 7.13 -21.11
C ARG A 227 -4.26 6.53 -20.22
N TRP A 228 -4.27 6.86 -18.98
CA TRP A 228 -5.31 6.52 -18.00
C TRP A 228 -5.27 7.51 -16.85
N TYR A 229 -6.41 7.87 -16.29
CA TYR A 229 -6.52 8.57 -15.02
C TYR A 229 -7.89 8.38 -14.40
N THR A 230 -8.01 8.62 -13.10
CA THR A 230 -9.31 8.73 -12.43
C THR A 230 -9.58 10.16 -12.01
N THR A 231 -10.82 10.61 -12.14
CA THR A 231 -11.27 11.92 -11.65
C THR A 231 -11.54 11.92 -10.16
N ARG A 232 -11.51 10.74 -9.51
CA ARG A 232 -11.64 10.64 -8.06
C ARG A 232 -10.41 11.23 -7.37
N PRO A 233 -10.58 12.13 -6.38
CA PRO A 233 -9.46 12.55 -5.55
C PRO A 233 -8.80 11.32 -4.93
N THR A 234 -7.51 11.12 -5.18
CA THR A 234 -6.77 9.96 -4.70
C THR A 234 -5.62 10.43 -3.81
N SER A 235 -5.52 9.90 -2.60
CA SER A 235 -4.34 10.07 -1.76
C SER A 235 -3.19 9.19 -2.29
N HIS A 236 -2.10 9.10 -1.58
CA HIS A 236 -0.92 8.28 -1.95
C HIS A 236 -1.18 6.76 -1.95
N ILE A 237 -2.35 6.28 -1.50
CA ILE A 237 -2.70 4.87 -1.59
C ILE A 237 -3.40 4.60 -2.92
N PHE A 238 -2.66 3.90 -3.77
CA PHE A 238 -3.08 3.42 -5.07
C PHE A 238 -2.45 2.04 -5.26
N LYS A 239 -3.25 0.98 -5.18
CA LYS A 239 -2.79 -0.41 -5.23
C LYS A 239 -3.60 -1.20 -6.24
N GLN A 240 -2.98 -2.21 -6.85
CA GLN A 240 -3.71 -3.26 -7.53
C GLN A 240 -3.88 -4.44 -6.60
N LEU A 241 -5.10 -4.95 -6.51
CA LEU A 241 -5.46 -6.15 -5.77
C LEU A 241 -5.22 -7.41 -6.60
N ASN A 242 -5.18 -8.57 -5.93
CA ASN A 242 -4.94 -9.87 -6.59
C ASN A 242 -6.01 -10.23 -7.65
N ASN A 243 -7.22 -9.71 -7.52
CA ASN A 243 -8.30 -9.85 -8.50
C ASN A 243 -8.19 -8.89 -9.69
N GLY A 244 -7.13 -8.07 -9.75
CA GLY A 244 -6.90 -7.08 -10.80
C GLY A 244 -7.62 -5.75 -10.60
N HIS A 245 -8.45 -5.59 -9.58
CA HIS A 245 -9.06 -4.32 -9.24
C HIS A 245 -8.05 -3.33 -8.65
N LEU A 246 -8.39 -2.06 -8.69
CA LEU A 246 -7.68 -0.99 -8.02
C LEU A 246 -8.27 -0.75 -6.63
N LEU A 247 -7.42 -0.55 -5.64
CA LEU A 247 -7.79 -0.05 -4.33
C LEU A 247 -7.24 1.36 -4.18
N ILE A 248 -8.10 2.34 -3.93
CA ILE A 248 -7.72 3.74 -3.78
C ILE A 248 -8.24 4.31 -2.47
N TRP A 249 -7.44 5.16 -1.82
CA TRP A 249 -7.87 5.97 -0.69
C TRP A 249 -8.43 7.29 -1.20
N THR A 250 -9.72 7.50 -1.03
CA THR A 250 -10.46 8.60 -1.64
C THR A 250 -11.39 9.31 -0.64
N LYS A 251 -12.12 10.29 -1.12
CA LYS A 251 -13.08 11.07 -0.35
C LYS A 251 -14.49 10.65 -0.72
N SER A 252 -15.37 10.45 0.27
CA SER A 252 -16.80 10.22 0.04
C SER A 252 -17.51 11.45 -0.55
N ASN A 253 -16.94 12.63 -0.32
CA ASN A 253 -17.38 13.88 -0.95
C ASN A 253 -16.13 14.67 -1.34
N ALA A 254 -16.02 15.09 -2.59
CA ALA A 254 -14.88 15.84 -3.11
C ALA A 254 -14.60 17.15 -2.34
N LYS A 255 -15.62 17.74 -1.72
CA LYS A 255 -15.49 18.94 -0.89
C LYS A 255 -14.89 18.69 0.50
N ASN A 256 -14.79 17.43 0.94
CA ASN A 256 -14.18 17.09 2.23
C ASN A 256 -12.70 17.51 2.26
N SER A 257 -12.23 18.04 3.38
CA SER A 257 -10.80 18.31 3.61
C SER A 257 -10.00 17.05 3.97
N TYR A 258 -10.64 15.90 4.11
CA TYR A 258 -10.07 14.61 4.54
C TYR A 258 -10.48 13.48 3.60
N PHE A 259 -9.67 12.42 3.60
CA PHE A 259 -9.99 11.16 2.94
C PHE A 259 -10.63 10.22 3.98
N ASP A 260 -11.63 9.46 3.57
CA ASP A 260 -12.45 8.66 4.49
C ASP A 260 -12.98 7.34 3.89
N GLU A 261 -12.58 7.00 2.67
CA GLU A 261 -13.00 5.76 2.00
C GLU A 261 -11.85 5.06 1.28
N LEU A 262 -11.75 3.73 1.49
CA LEU A 262 -11.05 2.85 0.58
C LEU A 262 -12.06 2.30 -0.43
N VAL A 263 -11.81 2.55 -1.71
CA VAL A 263 -12.69 2.12 -2.80
C VAL A 263 -11.98 1.08 -3.65
N GLU A 264 -12.62 -0.09 -3.80
CA GLU A 264 -12.24 -1.11 -4.76
C GLU A 264 -13.02 -0.90 -6.06
N MET A 265 -12.31 -0.62 -7.14
CA MET A 265 -12.90 -0.40 -8.46
C MET A 265 -12.05 -1.03 -9.57
N ASP A 266 -12.63 -1.23 -10.77
CA ASP A 266 -11.84 -1.57 -11.95
C ASP A 266 -11.32 -0.32 -12.67
N TYR A 267 -10.56 -0.54 -13.74
CA TYR A 267 -9.97 0.55 -14.53
C TYR A 267 -11.00 1.38 -15.32
N THR A 268 -12.26 0.95 -15.42
CA THR A 268 -13.35 1.74 -15.99
C THR A 268 -14.03 2.64 -14.96
N GLY A 269 -13.67 2.47 -13.68
CA GLY A 269 -14.26 3.18 -12.57
C GLY A 269 -15.48 2.53 -11.96
N LYS A 270 -15.82 1.29 -12.35
CA LYS A 270 -16.88 0.50 -11.70
C LYS A 270 -16.46 0.14 -10.29
N VAL A 271 -17.27 0.53 -9.32
CA VAL A 271 -17.03 0.25 -7.89
C VAL A 271 -17.63 -1.10 -7.52
N TYR A 272 -16.84 -1.90 -6.82
CA TYR A 272 -17.22 -3.21 -6.30
C TYR A 272 -17.39 -3.18 -4.78
N LYS A 273 -16.55 -2.41 -4.06
CA LYS A 273 -16.64 -2.24 -2.61
C LYS A 273 -16.20 -0.85 -2.20
N THR A 274 -16.82 -0.35 -1.14
CA THR A 274 -16.41 0.88 -0.47
C THR A 274 -16.35 0.63 1.03
N TYR A 275 -15.16 0.77 1.59
CA TYR A 275 -14.90 0.70 3.04
C TYR A 275 -14.90 2.12 3.58
N LYS A 276 -15.92 2.46 4.34
CA LYS A 276 -16.08 3.77 4.99
C LYS A 276 -15.44 3.76 6.35
N PHE A 277 -14.67 4.80 6.66
CA PHE A 277 -14.02 5.01 7.95
C PHE A 277 -14.72 6.11 8.74
N ASN A 278 -14.72 5.98 10.07
CA ASN A 278 -15.24 7.03 10.94
C ASN A 278 -14.18 8.11 11.18
N HIS A 279 -14.38 9.28 10.61
CA HIS A 279 -13.44 10.41 10.77
C HIS A 279 -13.51 11.10 12.14
N LYS A 280 -14.57 10.88 12.94
CA LYS A 280 -14.70 11.45 14.28
C LYS A 280 -13.76 10.83 15.32
N ALA A 281 -13.12 9.72 14.99
CA ALA A 281 -12.22 8.98 15.89
C ALA A 281 -10.93 9.74 16.27
N TRP A 282 -10.59 10.82 15.57
CA TRP A 282 -9.42 11.61 15.90
C TRP A 282 -9.68 12.54 17.10
N GLY A 283 -9.18 12.14 18.25
CA GLY A 283 -9.13 13.03 19.40
C GLY A 283 -8.33 14.29 19.06
N LYS A 284 -8.85 15.47 19.41
CA LYS A 284 -8.11 16.73 19.29
C LYS A 284 -6.86 16.66 20.16
N ALA A 285 -5.69 17.05 19.64
CA ALA A 285 -4.55 17.37 20.48
C ALA A 285 -4.94 18.57 21.37
N LYS A 286 -4.53 18.56 22.64
CA LYS A 286 -4.78 19.69 23.57
C LYS A 286 -4.28 20.99 22.92
N GLY A 287 -5.14 21.98 22.75
CA GLY A 287 -4.80 23.29 22.16
C GLY A 287 -4.84 23.38 20.63
N SER A 288 -5.24 22.34 19.90
CA SER A 288 -5.36 22.42 18.44
C SER A 288 -6.78 22.75 17.97
N LYS A 289 -6.88 23.57 16.90
CA LYS A 289 -8.13 23.78 16.18
C LYS A 289 -8.66 22.46 15.62
N LYS A 290 -9.98 22.33 15.46
CA LYS A 290 -10.67 21.18 14.87
C LYS A 290 -10.09 20.89 13.48
N GLN A 291 -9.22 19.88 13.34
CA GLN A 291 -8.68 19.46 12.05
C GLN A 291 -9.19 18.08 11.71
N ASN A 292 -9.73 17.92 10.52
CA ASN A 292 -10.14 16.63 9.99
C ASN A 292 -8.90 15.91 9.43
N HIS A 293 -8.70 14.66 9.83
CA HIS A 293 -7.50 13.91 9.49
C HIS A 293 -7.84 12.60 8.81
N ASN A 294 -6.93 12.15 7.96
CA ASN A 294 -7.00 10.85 7.34
C ASN A 294 -6.79 9.76 8.40
N GLN A 295 -7.69 8.78 8.45
CA GLN A 295 -7.55 7.61 9.33
C GLN A 295 -6.44 6.69 8.82
N VAL A 296 -6.50 6.35 7.54
CA VAL A 296 -5.47 5.57 6.86
C VAL A 296 -4.38 6.51 6.37
N HIS A 297 -3.15 6.14 6.64
CA HIS A 297 -1.97 6.84 6.14
C HIS A 297 -1.12 5.85 5.32
N HIS A 298 -0.12 6.27 4.66
CA HIS A 298 0.95 5.61 3.93
C HIS A 298 0.63 4.32 3.15
N ASP A 299 0.07 3.24 3.74
CA ASP A 299 0.03 1.95 3.05
C ASP A 299 -1.19 1.07 3.38
N VAL A 300 -1.59 0.28 2.40
CA VAL A 300 -2.55 -0.82 2.54
C VAL A 300 -2.01 -2.04 1.79
N THR A 301 -2.11 -3.21 2.39
CA THR A 301 -1.69 -4.49 1.78
C THR A 301 -2.83 -5.50 1.84
N GLU A 302 -3.00 -6.26 0.75
CA GLU A 302 -3.95 -7.35 0.66
C GLU A 302 -3.34 -8.65 1.20
N LEU A 303 -4.11 -9.35 2.03
CA LEU A 303 -3.79 -10.70 2.52
C LEU A 303 -4.27 -11.76 1.52
N PRO A 304 -3.76 -13.01 1.59
CA PRO A 304 -4.18 -14.09 0.70
C PRO A 304 -5.68 -14.41 0.71
N ASN A 305 -6.38 -14.11 1.80
CA ASN A 305 -7.83 -14.29 1.92
C ASN A 305 -8.64 -13.06 1.44
N GLY A 306 -7.97 -12.06 0.87
CA GLY A 306 -8.55 -10.82 0.40
C GLY A 306 -8.75 -9.74 1.49
N ASP A 307 -8.54 -10.04 2.77
CA ASP A 307 -8.59 -9.03 3.82
C ASP A 307 -7.49 -7.98 3.63
N LEU A 308 -7.72 -6.77 4.12
CA LEU A 308 -6.80 -5.64 3.94
C LEU A 308 -6.11 -5.28 5.25
N ILE A 309 -4.78 -5.19 5.24
CA ILE A 309 -4.02 -4.55 6.32
C ILE A 309 -3.83 -3.08 5.95
N ALA A 310 -4.28 -2.17 6.80
CA ALA A 310 -4.10 -0.74 6.62
C ALA A 310 -3.27 -0.14 7.76
N THR A 311 -2.31 0.73 7.42
CA THR A 311 -1.60 1.54 8.40
C THR A 311 -2.48 2.69 8.86
N VAL A 312 -2.66 2.83 10.17
CA VAL A 312 -3.59 3.79 10.77
C VAL A 312 -2.99 4.40 12.04
N SER A 313 -3.63 5.47 12.50
CA SER A 313 -3.45 5.93 13.88
C SER A 313 -4.46 5.23 14.79
N ASP A 314 -4.10 5.00 16.05
CA ASP A 314 -4.93 4.25 16.99
C ASP A 314 -6.17 5.01 17.52
N GLY A 315 -6.39 6.25 17.05
CA GLY A 315 -7.45 7.13 17.51
C GLY A 315 -7.16 7.83 18.85
N GLY A 316 -6.02 7.56 19.48
CA GLY A 316 -5.58 8.19 20.73
C GLY A 316 -5.17 9.65 20.56
N ARG A 317 -4.87 10.32 21.69
CA ARG A 317 -4.50 11.76 21.71
C ARG A 317 -2.99 12.01 21.73
N THR A 318 -2.17 11.00 21.99
CA THR A 318 -0.73 11.19 22.25
C THR A 318 0.14 10.77 21.07
N TYR A 319 -0.16 9.61 20.47
CA TYR A 319 0.66 8.99 19.44
C TYR A 319 -0.10 8.87 18.13
N VAL A 320 0.64 8.84 17.01
CA VAL A 320 0.11 8.65 15.66
C VAL A 320 0.99 7.69 14.86
N GLU A 321 0.44 7.15 13.78
CA GLU A 321 1.15 6.40 12.73
C GLU A 321 1.98 5.21 13.25
N ASP A 322 1.43 4.48 14.23
CA ASP A 322 2.09 3.36 14.88
C ASP A 322 1.20 2.12 15.04
N THR A 323 0.12 2.05 14.28
CA THR A 323 -0.89 1.00 14.41
C THR A 323 -1.31 0.50 13.03
N MET A 324 -1.60 -0.79 12.94
CA MET A 324 -2.24 -1.41 11.77
C MET A 324 -3.57 -2.02 12.17
N ILE A 325 -4.51 -2.03 11.24
CA ILE A 325 -5.77 -2.76 11.35
C ILE A 325 -5.91 -3.76 10.21
N VAL A 326 -6.54 -4.89 10.49
CA VAL A 326 -6.99 -5.83 9.47
C VAL A 326 -8.48 -5.64 9.26
N ILE A 327 -8.87 -5.38 8.02
CA ILE A 327 -10.24 -5.14 7.60
C ILE A 327 -10.71 -6.35 6.81
N SER A 328 -11.80 -6.97 7.25
CA SER A 328 -12.40 -8.09 6.51
C SER A 328 -12.93 -7.62 5.15
N HIS A 329 -12.46 -8.22 4.08
CA HIS A 329 -12.97 -7.98 2.72
C HIS A 329 -14.44 -8.34 2.57
N LYS A 330 -14.93 -9.33 3.33
CA LYS A 330 -16.34 -9.78 3.31
C LYS A 330 -17.26 -8.80 4.02
N THR A 331 -16.87 -8.29 5.20
CA THR A 331 -17.79 -7.52 6.08
C THR A 331 -17.43 -6.04 6.21
N GLY A 332 -16.22 -5.64 5.83
CA GLY A 332 -15.68 -4.30 6.04
C GLY A 332 -15.35 -3.97 7.50
N LYS A 333 -15.51 -4.93 8.43
CA LYS A 333 -15.23 -4.73 9.85
C LYS A 333 -13.78 -5.01 10.19
N ILE A 334 -13.25 -4.32 11.22
CA ILE A 334 -11.90 -4.56 11.73
C ILE A 334 -11.86 -5.87 12.51
N THR A 335 -11.05 -6.82 12.06
CA THR A 335 -10.88 -8.14 12.68
C THR A 335 -9.70 -8.16 13.65
N LYS A 336 -8.58 -7.49 13.32
CA LYS A 336 -7.36 -7.46 14.12
C LYS A 336 -6.82 -6.03 14.22
N VAL A 337 -6.13 -5.73 15.35
CA VAL A 337 -5.37 -4.49 15.57
C VAL A 337 -3.97 -4.88 16.01
N ILE A 338 -2.96 -4.36 15.33
CA ILE A 338 -1.54 -4.55 15.65
C ILE A 338 -0.97 -3.20 16.03
N ASN A 339 -0.52 -3.06 17.29
CA ASN A 339 0.00 -1.79 17.79
C ASN A 339 1.50 -1.92 18.08
N MET A 340 2.32 -1.11 17.42
CA MET A 340 3.78 -1.17 17.52
C MET A 340 4.30 -0.88 18.92
N LYS A 341 3.51 -0.20 19.77
CA LYS A 341 3.84 0.03 21.19
C LYS A 341 3.84 -1.26 22.03
N ASN A 342 3.15 -2.32 21.56
CA ASN A 342 3.19 -3.64 22.21
C ASN A 342 4.39 -4.49 21.77
N ILE A 343 5.03 -4.13 20.65
CA ILE A 343 6.08 -4.94 20.00
C ILE A 343 7.47 -4.37 20.29
N LEU A 344 7.60 -3.04 20.29
CA LEU A 344 8.88 -2.37 20.47
C LEU A 344 9.06 -1.85 21.90
N PRO A 345 10.34 -1.61 22.34
CA PRO A 345 10.63 -1.16 23.69
C PRO A 345 9.91 0.13 24.06
N ALA A 346 9.28 0.17 25.22
CA ALA A 346 8.53 1.34 25.71
C ALA A 346 9.36 2.64 25.68
N LYS A 347 10.67 2.57 25.92
CA LYS A 347 11.55 3.75 25.84
C LYS A 347 11.55 4.42 24.46
N PHE A 348 11.21 3.69 23.38
CA PHE A 348 11.22 4.24 22.03
C PHE A 348 10.09 5.23 21.79
N TYR A 349 8.95 5.08 22.47
CA TYR A 349 7.85 6.02 22.36
C TYR A 349 7.70 6.93 23.58
N THR A 350 7.97 6.45 24.82
CA THR A 350 7.84 7.27 26.04
C THR A 350 8.91 8.36 26.10
N LYS A 351 10.17 8.01 25.75
CA LYS A 351 11.33 8.93 25.74
C LYS A 351 11.59 9.56 24.37
N TYR A 352 10.66 9.42 23.42
CA TYR A 352 10.80 10.01 22.10
C TYR A 352 10.69 11.52 22.18
N ASN A 353 11.82 12.20 21.92
CA ASN A 353 11.85 13.66 21.85
C ASN A 353 11.45 14.10 20.44
N ALA A 354 10.18 14.51 20.31
CA ALA A 354 9.62 14.94 19.05
C ALA A 354 10.10 16.36 18.73
N THR A 355 10.89 16.52 17.68
CA THR A 355 11.13 17.81 17.02
C THR A 355 9.83 18.31 16.37
N LYS A 356 9.80 19.59 15.91
CA LYS A 356 8.64 20.12 15.16
C LYS A 356 8.27 19.22 13.97
N SER A 357 9.27 18.67 13.27
CA SER A 357 9.09 17.79 12.10
C SER A 357 8.54 16.40 12.44
N SER A 358 8.64 15.96 13.69
CA SER A 358 8.13 14.66 14.15
C SER A 358 6.87 14.78 15.01
N LYS A 359 6.27 15.97 15.05
CA LYS A 359 4.93 16.20 15.59
C LYS A 359 3.95 16.31 14.43
N TYR A 360 3.11 15.32 14.29
CA TYR A 360 1.99 15.39 13.36
C TYR A 360 0.73 15.78 14.15
N MET A 361 0.20 16.97 13.86
CA MET A 361 -1.01 17.50 14.49
C MET A 361 -0.95 17.59 16.03
N GLY A 362 0.21 17.99 16.56
CA GLY A 362 0.44 18.10 17.99
C GLY A 362 0.64 16.77 18.72
N LYS A 363 0.65 15.64 18.00
CA LYS A 363 0.86 14.31 18.54
C LYS A 363 2.27 13.82 18.24
N LYS A 364 2.75 12.86 19.04
CA LYS A 364 4.07 12.26 18.86
C LYS A 364 4.01 11.23 17.72
N ASP A 365 4.69 11.52 16.65
CA ASP A 365 4.93 10.61 15.54
C ASP A 365 6.25 9.87 15.75
N TRP A 366 6.25 8.95 16.71
CA TRP A 366 7.47 8.28 17.15
C TRP A 366 7.91 7.16 16.20
N PHE A 367 6.98 6.55 15.49
CA PHE A 367 7.22 5.40 14.63
C PHE A 367 7.18 5.78 13.14
N HIS A 368 6.16 6.52 12.72
CA HIS A 368 5.94 6.90 11.32
C HIS A 368 6.00 5.70 10.40
N GLN A 369 5.01 4.81 10.57
CA GLN A 369 4.92 3.61 9.75
C GLN A 369 4.56 3.98 8.31
N ASN A 370 5.46 3.69 7.35
CA ASN A 370 5.27 4.12 5.97
C ASN A 370 5.16 2.98 4.95
N SER A 371 5.28 1.74 5.38
CA SER A 371 4.91 0.58 4.56
C SER A 371 4.62 -0.65 5.41
N VAL A 372 3.80 -1.54 4.85
CA VAL A 372 3.56 -2.89 5.33
C VAL A 372 3.48 -3.83 4.14
N TYR A 373 4.25 -4.91 4.18
CA TYR A 373 4.25 -5.97 3.18
C TYR A 373 3.95 -7.31 3.84
N TYR A 374 3.08 -8.11 3.25
CA TYR A 374 2.79 -9.47 3.72
C TYR A 374 3.65 -10.48 2.97
N ASP A 375 4.55 -11.15 3.68
CA ASP A 375 5.33 -12.26 3.15
C ASP A 375 4.53 -13.57 3.30
N LYS A 376 4.00 -14.03 2.18
CA LYS A 376 3.22 -15.27 2.11
C LYS A 376 4.05 -16.54 2.37
N THR A 377 5.37 -16.48 2.24
CA THR A 377 6.28 -17.61 2.41
C THR A 377 6.20 -18.17 3.83
N ASP A 378 6.17 -17.28 4.82
CA ASP A 378 6.18 -17.64 6.24
C ASP A 378 5.13 -16.90 7.09
N LYS A 379 4.13 -16.32 6.42
CA LYS A 379 2.99 -15.60 7.04
C LYS A 379 3.46 -14.49 7.98
N SER A 380 4.34 -13.63 7.49
CA SER A 380 4.94 -12.54 8.27
C SER A 380 4.63 -11.17 7.67
N LEU A 381 4.82 -10.12 8.48
CA LEU A 381 4.74 -8.74 8.03
C LEU A 381 6.14 -8.12 8.02
N ILE A 382 6.48 -7.45 6.91
CA ILE A 382 7.65 -6.59 6.81
C ILE A 382 7.16 -5.15 6.91
N ILE A 383 7.69 -4.42 7.88
CA ILE A 383 7.19 -3.11 8.30
C ILE A 383 8.35 -2.12 8.26
N SER A 384 8.13 -0.95 7.66
CA SER A 384 9.11 0.14 7.67
C SER A 384 8.66 1.27 8.59
N SER A 385 9.60 1.77 9.39
CA SER A 385 9.43 2.92 10.26
C SER A 385 10.46 3.99 9.94
N ARG A 386 9.98 5.14 9.42
CA ARG A 386 10.83 6.30 9.13
C ARG A 386 11.52 6.83 10.39
N ASN A 387 10.74 7.11 11.44
CA ASN A 387 11.23 7.81 12.62
C ASN A 387 12.03 6.93 13.57
N GLN A 388 12.00 5.60 13.40
CA GLN A 388 12.91 4.68 14.07
C GLN A 388 14.08 4.24 13.20
N ASN A 389 14.16 4.65 11.92
CA ASN A 389 15.21 4.24 10.98
C ASN A 389 15.34 2.72 10.94
N LEU A 390 14.24 2.01 10.77
CA LEU A 390 14.25 0.54 10.76
C LEU A 390 13.27 -0.05 9.75
N VAL A 391 13.64 -1.24 9.28
CA VAL A 391 12.73 -2.21 8.66
C VAL A 391 12.74 -3.45 9.55
N MET A 392 11.58 -4.02 9.82
CA MET A 392 11.48 -5.21 10.67
C MET A 392 10.51 -6.22 10.11
N LYS A 393 10.73 -7.50 10.43
CA LYS A 393 9.83 -8.59 10.15
C LYS A 393 9.24 -9.14 11.44
N ILE A 394 7.92 -9.31 11.46
CA ILE A 394 7.20 -9.92 12.58
C ILE A 394 6.33 -11.07 12.07
N ASP A 395 6.10 -12.07 12.89
CA ASP A 395 5.10 -13.09 12.63
C ASP A 395 3.69 -12.48 12.68
N TYR A 396 2.87 -12.72 11.67
CA TYR A 396 1.54 -12.09 11.58
C TYR A 396 0.57 -12.55 12.67
N LYS A 397 0.67 -13.82 13.10
CA LYS A 397 -0.25 -14.39 14.11
C LYS A 397 0.16 -13.97 15.51
N THR A 398 1.43 -14.15 15.86
CA THR A 398 1.97 -13.99 17.22
C THR A 398 2.55 -12.60 17.49
N GLU A 399 2.77 -11.79 16.46
CA GLU A 399 3.40 -10.46 16.50
C GLU A 399 4.85 -10.48 17.03
N LYS A 400 5.46 -11.68 17.14
CA LYS A 400 6.85 -11.84 17.58
C LYS A 400 7.81 -11.36 16.49
N ILE A 401 8.85 -10.64 16.91
CA ILE A 401 9.89 -10.13 16.02
C ILE A 401 10.73 -11.30 15.51
N LYS A 402 10.92 -11.37 14.20
CA LYS A 402 11.82 -12.31 13.52
C LYS A 402 13.20 -11.69 13.31
N TRP A 403 13.25 -10.49 12.74
CA TRP A 403 14.49 -9.74 12.58
C TRP A 403 14.23 -8.23 12.46
N ILE A 404 15.29 -7.44 12.62
CA ILE A 404 15.31 -5.98 12.50
C ILE A 404 16.54 -5.54 11.71
N LEU A 405 16.33 -4.88 10.57
CA LEU A 405 17.32 -4.05 9.89
C LEU A 405 17.26 -2.66 10.52
N SER A 406 18.29 -2.30 11.25
CA SER A 406 18.31 -1.04 12.04
C SER A 406 19.36 -0.07 11.50
N GLY A 407 18.96 1.13 11.15
CA GLY A 407 19.89 2.25 10.94
C GLY A 407 20.50 2.82 12.23
N LYS A 408 20.12 2.28 13.40
CA LYS A 408 20.69 2.64 14.71
C LYS A 408 21.77 1.66 15.13
N LYS A 409 22.81 2.17 15.81
CA LYS A 409 23.86 1.34 16.44
C LYS A 409 23.24 0.35 17.44
N THR A 410 23.84 -0.82 17.59
CA THR A 410 23.41 -1.88 18.55
C THR A 410 23.25 -1.35 19.99
N SER A 411 24.10 -0.40 20.41
CA SER A 411 24.04 0.24 21.74
C SER A 411 22.75 1.04 21.99
N ALA A 412 22.02 1.45 20.93
CA ALA A 412 20.73 2.13 21.07
C ALA A 412 19.60 1.18 21.49
N TRP A 413 19.81 -0.13 21.34
CA TRP A 413 18.81 -1.16 21.60
C TRP A 413 18.98 -1.78 22.99
N PRO A 414 17.89 -2.11 23.72
CA PRO A 414 17.96 -2.92 24.92
C PRO A 414 18.61 -4.28 24.63
N LYS A 415 19.33 -4.85 25.60
CA LYS A 415 20.02 -6.14 25.45
C LYS A 415 19.08 -7.24 24.91
N SER A 416 17.85 -7.32 25.43
CA SER A 416 16.83 -8.31 25.02
C SER A 416 16.40 -8.23 23.54
N TYR A 417 16.57 -7.09 22.89
CA TYR A 417 16.21 -6.89 21.49
C TYR A 417 17.39 -7.10 20.52
N ARG A 418 18.63 -7.07 21.01
CA ARG A 418 19.84 -7.15 20.16
C ARG A 418 19.93 -8.45 19.36
N LYS A 419 19.35 -9.55 19.86
CA LYS A 419 19.27 -10.85 19.19
C LYS A 419 18.46 -10.83 17.88
N TYR A 420 17.64 -9.81 17.65
CA TYR A 420 16.85 -9.64 16.43
C TYR A 420 17.55 -8.78 15.38
N LEU A 421 18.62 -8.06 15.72
CA LEU A 421 19.30 -7.17 14.81
C LEU A 421 20.05 -7.98 13.74
N LEU A 422 19.84 -7.59 12.47
CA LEU A 422 20.63 -8.12 11.35
C LEU A 422 22.07 -7.62 11.44
N LYS A 423 23.01 -8.52 11.16
CA LYS A 423 24.45 -8.24 11.10
C LYS A 423 24.87 -8.08 9.65
N ALA A 424 25.51 -6.97 9.30
CA ALA A 424 25.99 -6.75 7.95
C ALA A 424 27.15 -7.71 7.61
N SER A 425 27.06 -8.33 6.45
CA SER A 425 28.15 -9.03 5.77
C SER A 425 28.69 -8.07 4.69
N GLY A 426 29.77 -7.39 5.00
CA GLY A 426 30.33 -6.34 4.16
C GLY A 426 29.69 -4.95 4.40
N LYS A 427 30.01 -4.03 3.50
CA LYS A 427 29.51 -2.65 3.54
C LYS A 427 28.10 -2.57 2.98
N ILE A 428 27.17 -1.96 3.70
CA ILE A 428 25.80 -1.70 3.25
C ILE A 428 25.40 -0.24 3.49
N ALA A 429 24.43 0.25 2.73
CA ALA A 429 23.73 1.50 3.02
C ALA A 429 22.69 1.23 4.12
N TRP A 430 22.91 1.77 5.31
CA TRP A 430 22.00 1.62 6.43
C TRP A 430 20.76 2.51 6.26
N PRO A 431 19.54 2.06 6.65
CA PRO A 431 18.33 2.85 6.49
C PRO A 431 18.37 4.14 7.31
N GLY A 432 18.08 5.28 6.65
CA GLY A 432 17.97 6.61 7.23
C GLY A 432 16.70 7.30 6.78
N GLY A 433 15.65 7.32 7.60
CA GLY A 433 14.35 7.89 7.27
C GLY A 433 13.67 7.26 6.06
N GLN A 434 13.98 6.00 5.76
CA GLN A 434 13.58 5.24 4.57
C GLN A 434 12.08 5.09 4.41
N HIS A 435 11.65 4.80 3.16
CA HIS A 435 10.26 4.55 2.79
C HIS A 435 10.12 3.26 1.98
N ALA A 436 8.87 2.77 1.88
CA ALA A 436 8.40 1.78 0.93
C ALA A 436 9.19 0.46 0.94
N ALA A 437 9.38 -0.15 2.12
CA ALA A 437 9.98 -1.49 2.21
C ALA A 437 9.06 -2.53 1.57
N ILE A 438 9.58 -3.24 0.56
CA ILE A 438 8.90 -4.32 -0.15
C ILE A 438 9.87 -5.50 -0.36
N VAL A 439 9.34 -6.65 -0.74
CA VAL A 439 10.14 -7.83 -1.12
C VAL A 439 10.26 -7.91 -2.63
N ASP A 440 11.44 -8.29 -3.11
CA ASP A 440 11.62 -8.73 -4.50
C ASP A 440 10.82 -10.03 -4.70
N PRO A 441 9.79 -10.01 -5.56
CA PRO A 441 8.91 -11.16 -5.73
C PRO A 441 9.62 -12.41 -6.26
N SER A 442 10.78 -12.27 -6.91
CA SER A 442 11.59 -13.39 -7.40
C SER A 442 12.25 -14.21 -6.27
N THR A 443 12.29 -13.66 -5.07
CA THR A 443 12.87 -14.33 -3.89
C THR A 443 11.80 -14.93 -2.96
N LEU A 444 10.52 -14.70 -3.24
CA LEU A 444 9.43 -15.30 -2.47
C LEU A 444 9.42 -16.83 -2.60
N GLY A 445 9.08 -17.52 -1.51
CA GLY A 445 9.04 -18.97 -1.43
C GLY A 445 10.39 -19.63 -1.08
N LYS A 446 11.49 -18.88 -1.05
CA LYS A 446 12.80 -19.38 -0.62
C LYS A 446 12.88 -19.40 0.91
N LYS A 447 13.11 -20.56 1.48
CA LYS A 447 13.21 -20.71 2.95
C LYS A 447 14.42 -19.94 3.49
N ASN A 448 14.19 -19.12 4.50
CA ASN A 448 15.21 -18.32 5.20
C ASN A 448 16.04 -17.36 4.32
N SER A 449 15.54 -17.00 3.15
CA SER A 449 16.26 -16.17 2.20
C SER A 449 15.30 -15.26 1.45
N LEU A 450 15.49 -13.95 1.57
CA LEU A 450 14.70 -13.01 0.81
C LEU A 450 15.46 -11.72 0.50
N ASN A 451 15.09 -11.06 -0.59
CA ASN A 451 15.57 -9.72 -0.89
C ASN A 451 14.53 -8.68 -0.49
N VAL A 452 14.97 -7.69 0.27
CA VAL A 452 14.15 -6.54 0.69
C VAL A 452 14.66 -5.30 -0.04
N MET A 453 13.73 -4.55 -0.60
CA MET A 453 13.99 -3.29 -1.30
C MET A 453 13.42 -2.14 -0.49
N ILE A 454 14.18 -1.04 -0.39
CA ILE A 454 13.73 0.21 0.24
C ILE A 454 14.07 1.41 -0.64
N PHE A 455 13.40 2.53 -0.43
CA PHE A 455 13.88 3.83 -0.82
C PHE A 455 14.52 4.50 0.41
N ASN A 456 15.85 4.62 0.39
CA ASN A 456 16.62 5.21 1.47
C ASN A 456 16.72 6.72 1.28
N ASN A 457 15.99 7.48 2.08
CA ASN A 457 16.00 8.94 1.99
C ASN A 457 17.30 9.56 2.50
N ASN A 458 18.12 8.81 3.25
CA ASN A 458 19.36 9.29 3.89
C ASN A 458 19.16 10.54 4.76
N VAL A 459 18.12 10.52 5.57
CA VAL A 459 17.75 11.61 6.47
C VAL A 459 18.01 11.19 7.91
N ALA A 460 18.65 12.06 8.68
CA ALA A 460 18.74 11.89 10.13
C ALA A 460 17.39 12.14 10.78
N VAL A 461 16.71 11.09 11.20
CA VAL A 461 15.45 11.20 11.94
C VAL A 461 15.64 10.69 13.36
N GLY A 462 15.12 11.44 14.34
CA GLY A 462 15.30 11.14 15.76
C GLY A 462 16.70 11.55 16.26
N THR A 463 17.38 10.67 16.99
CA THR A 463 18.70 11.00 17.56
C THR A 463 19.83 10.67 16.59
N THR A 464 20.62 11.69 16.20
CA THR A 464 21.75 11.56 15.26
C THR A 464 22.95 10.82 15.88
N LYS A 465 23.17 10.92 17.20
CA LYS A 465 24.37 10.39 17.88
C LYS A 465 24.54 8.87 17.84
N LYS A 466 23.50 8.12 17.51
CA LYS A 466 23.47 6.65 17.52
C LYS A 466 23.03 6.04 16.19
N LEU A 467 23.24 6.75 15.08
CA LEU A 467 22.92 6.26 13.75
C LEU A 467 24.11 5.56 13.10
N LEU A 468 23.82 4.54 12.31
CA LEU A 468 24.71 3.91 11.34
C LEU A 468 24.48 4.48 9.93
N ALA A 469 23.28 5.03 9.71
CA ALA A 469 22.88 5.58 8.43
C ALA A 469 23.77 6.76 8.02
N ASP A 470 24.07 6.83 6.73
CA ASP A 470 24.64 8.06 6.12
C ASP A 470 23.54 9.10 5.99
N SER A 471 23.34 9.86 7.05
CA SER A 471 22.27 10.87 7.11
C SER A 471 22.74 12.25 6.63
N SER A 472 23.58 12.28 5.61
CA SER A 472 24.20 13.52 5.09
C SER A 472 23.20 14.47 4.43
N GLY A 473 22.02 13.99 4.01
CA GLY A 473 21.04 14.78 3.24
C GLY A 473 21.55 15.22 1.86
N LYS A 474 22.58 14.55 1.34
CA LYS A 474 23.21 14.87 0.05
C LYS A 474 22.66 14.05 -1.11
N TYR A 475 22.07 12.91 -0.84
CA TYR A 475 21.49 12.01 -1.84
C TYR A 475 20.43 11.11 -1.22
N SER A 476 19.55 10.60 -2.08
CA SER A 476 18.65 9.48 -1.76
C SER A 476 18.92 8.36 -2.74
N GLU A 477 18.56 7.13 -2.39
CA GLU A 477 18.82 5.97 -3.23
C GLU A 477 17.80 4.84 -3.03
N GLY A 478 17.47 4.13 -4.10
CA GLY A 478 16.86 2.82 -4.01
C GLY A 478 17.92 1.80 -3.62
N VAL A 479 17.66 1.00 -2.59
CA VAL A 479 18.59 -0.05 -2.12
C VAL A 479 17.90 -1.38 -2.11
N GLU A 480 18.62 -2.44 -2.47
CA GLU A 480 18.19 -3.82 -2.37
C GLU A 480 19.17 -4.60 -1.49
N TYR A 481 18.62 -5.33 -0.52
CA TYR A 481 19.36 -6.15 0.40
C TYR A 481 18.99 -7.61 0.25
N HIS A 482 19.96 -8.50 0.38
CA HIS A 482 19.76 -9.92 0.62
C HIS A 482 19.81 -10.20 2.12
N ILE A 483 18.80 -10.88 2.66
CA ILE A 483 18.69 -11.25 4.07
C ILE A 483 18.69 -12.77 4.18
N ASN A 484 19.65 -13.31 4.95
CA ASN A 484 19.62 -14.68 5.44
C ASN A 484 18.95 -14.66 6.82
N GLU A 485 17.71 -15.14 6.90
CA GLU A 485 16.89 -15.08 8.11
C GLU A 485 17.34 -16.09 9.18
N LYS A 486 18.02 -17.20 8.78
CA LYS A 486 18.56 -18.21 9.70
C LYS A 486 19.75 -17.65 10.49
N THR A 487 20.72 -17.09 9.80
CA THR A 487 21.93 -16.51 10.39
C THR A 487 21.74 -15.07 10.87
N LYS A 488 20.65 -14.42 10.46
CA LYS A 488 20.37 -12.99 10.67
C LYS A 488 21.48 -12.10 10.11
N THR A 489 21.97 -12.44 8.92
CA THR A 489 22.93 -11.63 8.18
C THR A 489 22.27 -10.91 7.03
N ILE A 490 22.83 -9.78 6.66
CA ILE A 490 22.37 -8.92 5.56
C ILE A 490 23.55 -8.48 4.71
N SER A 491 23.39 -8.54 3.40
CA SER A 491 24.32 -7.97 2.43
C SER A 491 23.55 -7.05 1.46
N GLN A 492 24.25 -6.10 0.85
CA GLN A 492 23.67 -5.26 -0.18
C GLN A 492 23.82 -5.92 -1.55
N VAL A 493 22.68 -6.10 -2.24
CA VAL A 493 22.65 -6.64 -3.61
C VAL A 493 22.93 -5.56 -4.64
N GLY A 494 22.35 -4.38 -4.42
CA GLY A 494 22.52 -3.24 -5.31
C GLY A 494 21.93 -1.96 -4.76
N SER A 495 22.31 -0.84 -5.36
CA SER A 495 21.69 0.47 -5.11
C SER A 495 21.81 1.38 -6.32
N TYR A 496 20.89 2.36 -6.40
CA TYR A 496 20.91 3.41 -7.41
C TYR A 496 20.42 4.72 -6.83
N GLY A 497 21.10 5.82 -7.13
CA GLY A 497 20.71 7.18 -6.74
C GLY A 497 21.83 8.00 -6.12
N LYS A 498 22.81 7.38 -5.44
CA LYS A 498 23.90 8.09 -4.78
C LYS A 498 24.66 9.02 -5.71
N SER A 499 24.98 8.57 -6.93
CA SER A 499 25.68 9.36 -7.96
C SER A 499 24.86 10.54 -8.51
N LEU A 500 23.55 10.56 -8.30
CA LEU A 500 22.67 11.66 -8.71
C LEU A 500 22.79 12.88 -7.79
N GLY A 501 23.37 12.68 -6.60
CA GLY A 501 23.66 13.73 -5.64
C GLY A 501 22.43 14.49 -5.14
N LYS A 502 22.62 15.73 -4.72
CA LYS A 502 21.59 16.58 -4.10
C LYS A 502 20.41 16.89 -5.03
N LYS A 503 20.61 16.81 -6.34
CA LYS A 503 19.57 17.10 -7.33
C LYS A 503 18.36 16.16 -7.21
N ASN A 504 18.61 14.89 -6.83
CA ASN A 504 17.60 13.87 -6.66
C ASN A 504 17.41 13.48 -5.17
N PHE A 505 17.82 14.37 -4.26
CA PHE A 505 17.58 14.16 -2.84
C PHE A 505 16.11 14.39 -2.51
N ALA A 506 15.49 13.38 -1.88
CA ALA A 506 14.14 13.41 -1.37
C ALA A 506 14.17 13.20 0.15
N ASN A 507 13.76 14.20 0.92
CA ASN A 507 13.75 14.13 2.38
C ASN A 507 12.56 13.33 2.95
N ILE A 508 11.55 13.07 2.13
CA ILE A 508 10.33 12.33 2.45
C ILE A 508 9.85 11.58 1.21
N ILE A 509 8.94 10.63 1.38
CA ILE A 509 8.35 9.79 0.33
C ILE A 509 9.40 9.05 -0.52
N GLY A 510 9.00 8.60 -1.71
CA GLY A 510 9.85 7.81 -2.60
C GLY A 510 9.56 6.32 -2.51
N SER A 511 9.92 5.61 -3.57
CA SER A 511 9.75 4.15 -3.63
C SER A 511 10.78 3.48 -4.51
N ASN A 512 11.07 2.21 -4.23
CA ASN A 512 11.89 1.34 -5.07
C ASN A 512 11.08 0.08 -5.36
N ARG A 513 10.74 -0.15 -6.64
CA ARG A 513 9.83 -1.21 -7.08
C ARG A 513 10.52 -2.17 -8.03
N TYR A 514 10.27 -3.46 -7.83
CA TYR A 514 10.67 -4.50 -8.76
C TYR A 514 9.77 -4.47 -10.01
N LEU A 515 10.37 -4.44 -11.18
CA LEU A 515 9.67 -4.60 -12.46
C LEU A 515 10.04 -5.92 -13.14
N SER A 516 11.32 -6.26 -13.16
CA SER A 516 11.85 -7.54 -13.65
C SER A 516 13.23 -7.80 -13.06
N ALA A 517 13.85 -8.93 -13.37
CA ALA A 517 15.18 -9.30 -12.87
C ALA A 517 16.24 -8.19 -13.06
N SER A 518 16.17 -7.45 -14.16
CA SER A 518 17.13 -6.39 -14.49
C SER A 518 16.56 -4.96 -14.40
N ASN A 519 15.29 -4.79 -14.00
CA ASN A 519 14.64 -3.48 -13.98
C ASN A 519 14.03 -3.13 -12.63
N ARG A 520 14.28 -1.89 -12.22
CA ARG A 520 13.66 -1.26 -11.04
C ARG A 520 13.00 0.05 -11.43
N LEU A 521 11.87 0.35 -10.82
CA LEU A 521 11.25 1.66 -10.88
C LEU A 521 11.53 2.36 -9.56
N ILE A 522 12.30 3.45 -9.62
CA ILE A 522 12.65 4.24 -8.45
C ILE A 522 12.01 5.61 -8.59
N ASP A 523 11.22 5.97 -7.59
CA ASP A 523 10.61 7.29 -7.43
C ASP A 523 11.37 8.05 -6.35
N PHE A 524 11.84 9.24 -6.68
CA PHE A 524 12.62 10.11 -5.78
C PHE A 524 11.75 11.14 -5.04
N GLY A 525 10.45 10.95 -4.98
CA GLY A 525 9.54 11.76 -4.18
C GLY A 525 8.98 13.02 -4.82
#